data_22bbab1f0b57a64a7e2124dd4b6ed07c
#
_entry.id   22bbab1f0b57a64a7e2124dd4b6ed07c
#
_cell.length_a   1.000
_cell.length_b   1.000
_cell.length_c   1.000
_cell.angle_alpha   90.00
_cell.angle_beta   90.00
_cell.angle_gamma   90.00
#
_symmetry.space_group_name_H-M   'P 1'
#
loop_
_entity.id
_entity.type
_entity.pdbx_description
1 polymer ?
#
loop_
_entity_poly.entity_id
_entity_poly.type
_entity_poly.pdbx_seq_one_letter_code
_entity_poly.pdbx_strand_id
1 'polypeptide(L)'
;MDHHKEEVISVIVPVYNAEHYLEECILSILHQTYHALQIILIDDGSTDHSGLICERFAETDNRITVIHQANAGVSAARNAGMQRAIGKYIIFTDSDDALPEKAYQDLLDARVENPDLVIGRMQCMDEDGKEVRAALDFDIQKIPTKIFAEELFAEKKFGYLGYLWDKLFVRSVIRENNLKFDPDIYLNEDRLFLIQYLLHCNFVSCCNNVVYFYRQRCGSVMNDTRPVSYTHLTLPT
;
A
#
# COMPACT_ATOMS: atom_id res chain seq x y z
N MET A 1 -26.54 19.18 13.44
CA MET A 1 -25.49 19.01 12.41
C MET A 1 -24.49 18.04 13.01
N ASP A 2 -24.61 16.76 12.67
CA ASP A 2 -23.63 15.77 13.11
C ASP A 2 -22.31 16.09 12.41
N HIS A 3 -21.34 16.57 13.17
CA HIS A 3 -19.96 16.61 12.74
C HIS A 3 -19.49 15.15 12.63
N HIS A 4 -19.67 14.53 11.46
CA HIS A 4 -18.96 13.31 11.16
C HIS A 4 -17.47 13.62 11.32
N LYS A 5 -16.87 13.13 12.41
CA LYS A 5 -15.43 13.21 12.62
C LYS A 5 -14.80 12.53 11.40
N GLU A 6 -14.04 13.28 10.62
CA GLU A 6 -13.36 12.74 9.45
C GLU A 6 -12.58 11.47 9.83
N GLU A 7 -12.74 10.42 9.03
CA GLU A 7 -12.16 9.10 9.29
C GLU A 7 -10.69 9.12 8.88
N VAL A 8 -9.78 9.17 9.82
CA VAL A 8 -8.33 9.23 9.55
C VAL A 8 -7.86 8.03 8.74
N ILE A 9 -7.06 8.27 7.70
CA ILE A 9 -6.28 7.27 6.97
C ILE A 9 -4.84 7.32 7.47
N SER A 10 -4.30 6.19 7.93
CA SER A 10 -2.87 6.04 8.20
C SER A 10 -2.17 5.57 6.94
N VAL A 11 -1.32 6.41 6.35
CA VAL A 11 -0.49 6.09 5.18
C VAL A 11 0.86 5.61 5.68
N ILE A 12 1.23 4.38 5.34
CA ILE A 12 2.47 3.73 5.77
C ILE A 12 3.42 3.68 4.58
N VAL A 13 4.57 4.34 4.69
CA VAL A 13 5.58 4.44 3.64
C VAL A 13 6.89 3.84 4.13
N PRO A 14 7.22 2.59 3.78
CA PRO A 14 8.54 2.04 4.00
C PRO A 14 9.56 2.74 3.08
N VAL A 15 10.68 3.18 3.63
CA VAL A 15 11.72 3.94 2.92
C VAL A 15 13.05 3.22 3.09
N TYR A 16 13.71 2.91 1.98
CA TYR A 16 15.08 2.41 1.96
C TYR A 16 15.78 2.82 0.67
N ASN A 17 16.78 3.69 0.77
CA ASN A 17 17.59 4.18 -0.36
C ASN A 17 16.73 4.65 -1.55
N ALA A 18 15.80 5.57 -1.29
CA ALA A 18 14.82 6.08 -2.25
C ALA A 18 14.99 7.58 -2.55
N GLU A 19 16.15 8.18 -2.28
CA GLU A 19 16.37 9.63 -2.35
C GLU A 19 15.91 10.30 -3.66
N HIS A 20 15.95 9.56 -4.79
CA HIS A 20 15.58 10.08 -6.11
C HIS A 20 14.08 10.25 -6.32
N TYR A 21 13.22 9.50 -5.61
CA TYR A 21 11.77 9.44 -5.83
C TYR A 21 10.96 9.86 -4.61
N LEU A 22 11.56 9.76 -3.42
CA LEU A 22 10.88 9.93 -2.13
C LEU A 22 10.20 11.29 -1.98
N GLU A 23 10.81 12.36 -2.48
CA GLU A 23 10.21 13.70 -2.43
C GLU A 23 8.91 13.77 -3.25
N GLU A 24 8.89 13.21 -4.46
CA GLU A 24 7.69 13.12 -5.30
C GLU A 24 6.61 12.29 -4.62
N CYS A 25 6.97 11.14 -4.05
CA CYS A 25 6.06 10.28 -3.31
C CYS A 25 5.40 11.03 -2.15
N ILE A 26 6.18 11.66 -1.26
CA ILE A 26 5.65 12.41 -0.11
C ILE A 26 4.76 13.57 -0.57
N LEU A 27 5.18 14.33 -1.56
CA LEU A 27 4.39 15.44 -2.11
C LEU A 27 3.06 14.95 -2.68
N SER A 28 3.03 13.80 -3.36
CA SER A 28 1.79 13.22 -3.89
C SER A 28 0.80 12.82 -2.78
N ILE A 29 1.30 12.41 -1.60
CA ILE A 29 0.49 12.14 -0.40
C ILE A 29 0.01 13.45 0.23
N LEU A 30 0.86 14.45 0.36
CA LEU A 30 0.51 15.73 0.97
C LEU A 30 -0.53 16.53 0.17
N HIS A 31 -0.51 16.41 -1.14
CA HIS A 31 -1.42 17.07 -2.08
C HIS A 31 -2.75 16.32 -2.28
N GLN A 32 -3.02 15.26 -1.53
CA GLN A 32 -4.31 14.59 -1.61
C GLN A 32 -5.46 15.52 -1.22
N THR A 33 -6.58 15.44 -1.95
CA THR A 33 -7.80 16.21 -1.65
C THR A 33 -8.44 15.80 -0.33
N TYR A 34 -8.19 14.58 0.14
CA TYR A 34 -8.57 14.11 1.47
C TYR A 34 -7.49 14.44 2.49
N HIS A 35 -7.80 15.25 3.50
CA HIS A 35 -6.80 15.85 4.40
C HIS A 35 -6.65 15.15 5.75
N ALA A 36 -7.63 14.31 6.17
CA ALA A 36 -7.58 13.60 7.44
C ALA A 36 -6.58 12.42 7.38
N LEU A 37 -5.30 12.74 7.31
CA LEU A 37 -4.20 11.79 7.14
C LEU A 37 -3.29 11.75 8.37
N GLN A 38 -2.79 10.56 8.67
CA GLN A 38 -1.59 10.31 9.45
C GLN A 38 -0.58 9.68 8.50
N ILE A 39 0.57 10.29 8.30
CA ILE A 39 1.61 9.82 7.38
C ILE A 39 2.77 9.28 8.22
N ILE A 40 3.12 8.02 8.02
CA ILE A 40 4.16 7.33 8.79
C ILE A 40 5.25 6.92 7.79
N LEU A 41 6.38 7.62 7.84
CA LEU A 41 7.56 7.30 7.04
C LEU A 41 8.48 6.41 7.88
N ILE A 42 8.83 5.23 7.39
CA ILE A 42 9.68 4.30 8.10
C ILE A 42 11.00 4.17 7.34
N ASP A 43 12.02 4.91 7.77
CA ASP A 43 13.38 4.80 7.26
C ASP A 43 14.02 3.52 7.80
N ASP A 44 14.09 2.51 6.95
CA ASP A 44 14.63 1.19 7.27
C ASP A 44 16.17 1.15 7.10
N GLY A 45 16.86 2.12 7.72
CA GLY A 45 18.31 2.20 7.74
C GLY A 45 18.91 2.61 6.40
N SER A 46 18.33 3.62 5.73
CA SER A 46 18.87 4.17 4.49
C SER A 46 20.30 4.69 4.68
N THR A 47 21.12 4.52 3.65
CA THR A 47 22.51 4.98 3.59
C THR A 47 22.71 6.18 2.66
N ASP A 48 21.66 6.57 1.94
CA ASP A 48 21.58 7.77 1.10
C ASP A 48 20.89 8.93 1.87
N HIS A 49 20.39 9.94 1.16
CA HIS A 49 19.74 11.09 1.79
C HIS A 49 18.26 10.86 2.16
N SER A 50 17.72 9.66 1.99
CA SER A 50 16.30 9.38 2.26
C SER A 50 15.87 9.74 3.67
N GLY A 51 16.67 9.39 4.70
CA GLY A 51 16.38 9.73 6.09
C GLY A 51 16.30 11.25 6.32
N LEU A 52 17.20 12.02 5.70
CA LEU A 52 17.18 13.49 5.77
C LEU A 52 15.97 14.09 5.07
N ILE A 53 15.53 13.50 3.95
CA ILE A 53 14.31 13.91 3.25
C ILE A 53 13.09 13.68 4.16
N CYS A 54 12.98 12.53 4.80
CA CYS A 54 11.90 12.24 5.74
C CYS A 54 11.80 13.28 6.86
N GLU A 55 12.92 13.58 7.52
CA GLU A 55 12.96 14.56 8.60
C GLU A 55 12.57 15.97 8.13
N ARG A 56 13.08 16.41 7.00
CA ARG A 56 12.73 17.71 6.41
C ARG A 56 11.22 17.86 6.21
N PHE A 57 10.54 16.84 5.72
CA PHE A 57 9.08 16.88 5.56
C PHE A 57 8.33 16.84 6.88
N ALA A 58 8.81 16.08 7.87
CA ALA A 58 8.21 16.02 9.19
C ALA A 58 8.30 17.35 9.95
N GLU A 59 9.35 18.15 9.72
CA GLU A 59 9.47 19.51 10.26
C GLU A 59 8.44 20.48 9.66
N THR A 60 7.93 20.23 8.46
CA THR A 60 7.02 21.14 7.75
C THR A 60 5.55 20.75 7.82
N ASP A 61 5.23 19.47 8.11
CA ASP A 61 3.86 18.99 8.18
C ASP A 61 3.65 18.06 9.39
N ASN A 62 2.82 18.48 10.32
CA ASN A 62 2.55 17.77 11.58
C ASN A 62 1.77 16.46 11.42
N ARG A 63 1.26 16.15 10.23
CA ARG A 63 0.65 14.85 9.92
C ARG A 63 1.70 13.75 9.72
N ILE A 64 2.97 14.14 9.53
CA ILE A 64 4.08 13.22 9.27
C ILE A 64 4.74 12.81 10.58
N THR A 65 5.00 11.53 10.72
CA THR A 65 5.84 10.94 11.78
C THR A 65 6.90 10.08 11.12
N VAL A 66 8.16 10.27 11.50
CA VAL A 66 9.30 9.46 11.02
C VAL A 66 9.66 8.41 12.06
N ILE A 67 9.98 7.22 11.61
CA ILE A 67 10.55 6.13 12.41
C ILE A 67 11.86 5.72 11.74
N HIS A 68 12.97 5.84 12.44
CA HIS A 68 14.25 5.28 11.99
C HIS A 68 14.47 3.93 12.66
N GLN A 69 14.87 2.94 11.88
CA GLN A 69 15.24 1.63 12.39
C GLN A 69 16.50 1.10 11.66
N ALA A 70 17.17 0.13 12.25
CA ALA A 70 18.20 -0.62 11.54
C ALA A 70 17.52 -1.43 10.43
N ASN A 71 18.17 -1.53 9.26
CA ASN A 71 17.62 -2.26 8.12
C ASN A 71 17.18 -3.68 8.53
N ALA A 72 15.91 -3.94 8.40
CA ALA A 72 15.26 -5.20 8.74
C ALA A 72 14.27 -5.67 7.65
N GLY A 73 14.26 -4.97 6.51
CA GLY A 73 13.44 -5.28 5.34
C GLY A 73 12.03 -4.69 5.37
N VAL A 74 11.40 -4.67 4.21
CA VAL A 74 10.10 -4.02 3.96
C VAL A 74 8.99 -4.55 4.86
N SER A 75 8.97 -5.85 5.17
CA SER A 75 8.02 -6.48 6.09
C SER A 75 8.12 -5.90 7.50
N ALA A 76 9.34 -5.72 8.02
CA ALA A 76 9.58 -5.14 9.33
C ALA A 76 9.18 -3.66 9.36
N ALA A 77 9.51 -2.89 8.32
CA ALA A 77 9.13 -1.50 8.18
C ALA A 77 7.60 -1.33 8.14
N ARG A 78 6.89 -2.12 7.32
CA ARG A 78 5.41 -2.11 7.28
C ARG A 78 4.80 -2.47 8.64
N ASN A 79 5.35 -3.46 9.34
CA ASN A 79 4.92 -3.82 10.70
C ASN A 79 5.10 -2.68 11.71
N ALA A 80 6.25 -1.98 11.67
CA ALA A 80 6.50 -0.82 12.52
C ALA A 80 5.48 0.30 12.26
N GLY A 81 5.16 0.56 10.97
CA GLY A 81 4.13 1.51 10.57
C GLY A 81 2.74 1.12 11.07
N MET A 82 2.34 -0.14 10.92
CA MET A 82 1.04 -0.64 11.41
C MET A 82 0.87 -0.50 12.94
N GLN A 83 1.95 -0.66 13.71
CA GLN A 83 1.92 -0.47 15.17
C GLN A 83 1.66 1.00 15.56
N ARG A 84 2.05 1.96 14.74
CA ARG A 84 1.86 3.40 14.97
C ARG A 84 0.58 3.96 14.36
N ALA A 85 -0.06 3.20 13.48
CA ALA A 85 -1.28 3.61 12.81
C ALA A 85 -2.44 3.81 13.81
N ILE A 86 -3.08 5.00 13.76
CA ILE A 86 -4.26 5.35 14.57
C ILE A 86 -5.52 5.50 13.74
N GLY A 87 -5.39 5.63 12.42
CA GLY A 87 -6.50 5.81 11.48
C GLY A 87 -7.50 4.65 11.51
N LYS A 88 -8.71 4.92 11.07
CA LYS A 88 -9.73 3.88 10.80
C LYS A 88 -9.25 2.97 9.67
N TYR A 89 -8.57 3.55 8.70
CA TYR A 89 -8.04 2.86 7.52
C TYR A 89 -6.53 2.92 7.49
N ILE A 90 -5.94 1.95 6.79
CA ILE A 90 -4.51 1.88 6.45
C ILE A 90 -4.37 1.82 4.94
N ILE A 91 -3.42 2.57 4.40
CA ILE A 91 -2.90 2.45 3.04
C ILE A 91 -1.39 2.25 3.14
N PHE A 92 -0.86 1.35 2.32
CA PHE A 92 0.57 1.19 2.11
C PHE A 92 0.95 1.90 0.81
N THR A 93 2.07 2.61 0.79
CA THR A 93 2.58 3.32 -0.39
C THR A 93 4.08 3.08 -0.48
N ASP A 94 4.56 2.60 -1.61
CA ASP A 94 5.99 2.40 -1.80
C ASP A 94 6.69 3.75 -2.10
N SER A 95 7.88 3.95 -1.58
CA SER A 95 8.58 5.25 -1.55
C SER A 95 9.10 5.72 -2.92
N ASP A 96 9.01 4.89 -3.94
CA ASP A 96 9.41 5.19 -5.32
C ASP A 96 8.23 5.43 -6.28
N ASP A 97 7.01 5.42 -5.75
CA ASP A 97 5.76 5.58 -6.51
C ASP A 97 5.10 6.94 -6.23
N ALA A 98 3.99 7.22 -6.93
CA ALA A 98 3.21 8.45 -6.77
C ALA A 98 1.69 8.16 -6.79
N LEU A 99 0.90 9.15 -6.40
CA LEU A 99 -0.55 9.03 -6.29
C LEU A 99 -1.26 10.16 -7.06
N PRO A 100 -2.40 9.87 -7.73
CA PRO A 100 -3.31 10.91 -8.19
C PRO A 100 -3.85 11.74 -7.01
N GLU A 101 -4.09 13.04 -7.21
CA GLU A 101 -4.55 13.96 -6.14
C GLU A 101 -5.84 13.53 -5.43
N LYS A 102 -6.70 12.75 -6.08
CA LYS A 102 -8.00 12.28 -5.53
C LYS A 102 -7.99 10.83 -5.06
N ALA A 103 -6.82 10.18 -5.06
CA ALA A 103 -6.74 8.73 -4.82
C ALA A 103 -7.45 8.30 -3.53
N TYR A 104 -7.22 8.98 -2.43
CA TYR A 104 -7.82 8.61 -1.15
C TYR A 104 -9.30 8.95 -1.06
N GLN A 105 -9.72 10.07 -1.64
CA GLN A 105 -11.15 10.42 -1.72
C GLN A 105 -11.90 9.39 -2.59
N ASP A 106 -11.35 9.03 -3.74
CA ASP A 106 -11.95 8.07 -4.67
C ASP A 106 -12.10 6.67 -4.02
N LEU A 107 -11.10 6.22 -3.25
CA LEU A 107 -11.19 4.97 -2.47
C LEU A 107 -12.28 5.04 -1.39
N LEU A 108 -12.39 6.17 -0.69
CA LEU A 108 -13.42 6.36 0.33
C LEU A 108 -14.83 6.41 -0.27
N ASP A 109 -14.99 7.07 -1.42
CA ASP A 109 -16.27 7.21 -2.11
C ASP A 109 -16.75 5.88 -2.74
N ALA A 110 -15.81 5.01 -3.10
CA ALA A 110 -16.09 3.68 -3.64
C ALA A 110 -16.58 2.66 -2.60
N ARG A 111 -16.67 3.03 -1.32
CA ARG A 111 -17.15 2.13 -0.26
C ARG A 111 -18.64 1.85 -0.40
N VAL A 112 -18.99 0.59 -0.58
CA VAL A 112 -20.39 0.12 -0.64
C VAL A 112 -20.67 -0.71 0.62
N GLU A 113 -21.69 -0.37 1.40
CA GLU A 113 -22.16 -1.15 2.56
C GLU A 113 -21.07 -1.48 3.61
N ASN A 114 -20.14 -0.56 3.88
CA ASN A 114 -19.01 -0.73 4.80
C ASN A 114 -18.15 -1.97 4.45
N PRO A 115 -17.42 -1.94 3.33
CA PRO A 115 -16.58 -3.05 2.90
C PRO A 115 -15.40 -3.25 3.87
N ASP A 116 -14.92 -4.49 3.95
CA ASP A 116 -13.70 -4.79 4.69
C ASP A 116 -12.43 -4.35 3.95
N LEU A 117 -12.52 -4.22 2.62
CA LEU A 117 -11.43 -3.79 1.74
C LEU A 117 -12.00 -2.97 0.57
N VAL A 118 -11.29 -1.92 0.16
CA VAL A 118 -11.52 -1.26 -1.13
C VAL A 118 -10.28 -1.42 -1.98
N ILE A 119 -10.46 -1.75 -3.24
CA ILE A 119 -9.38 -1.81 -4.24
C ILE A 119 -9.62 -0.78 -5.33
N GLY A 120 -8.60 -0.02 -5.69
CA GLY A 120 -8.63 0.88 -6.82
C GLY A 120 -7.85 0.36 -8.03
N ARG A 121 -7.82 1.16 -9.09
CA ARG A 121 -7.01 0.87 -10.28
C ARG A 121 -5.62 1.47 -10.15
N MET A 122 -4.65 0.79 -10.72
CA MET A 122 -3.30 1.30 -10.84
C MET A 122 -2.96 1.58 -12.29
N GLN A 123 -2.03 2.49 -12.52
CA GLN A 123 -1.44 2.79 -13.80
C GLN A 123 0.07 2.64 -13.73
N CYS A 124 0.68 1.91 -14.69
CA CYS A 124 2.12 1.85 -14.80
C CYS A 124 2.66 3.11 -15.47
N MET A 125 3.73 3.66 -14.95
CA MET A 125 4.50 4.73 -15.57
C MET A 125 5.98 4.33 -15.67
N ASP A 126 6.73 4.90 -16.63
CA ASP A 126 8.18 4.76 -16.72
C ASP A 126 8.91 5.67 -15.71
N GLU A 127 10.25 5.67 -15.73
CA GLU A 127 11.06 6.51 -14.84
C GLU A 127 10.78 8.00 -15.00
N ASP A 128 10.39 8.43 -16.20
CA ASP A 128 10.07 9.83 -16.54
C ASP A 128 8.60 10.21 -16.24
N GLY A 129 7.81 9.27 -15.68
CA GLY A 129 6.40 9.48 -15.33
C GLY A 129 5.42 9.36 -16.51
N LYS A 130 5.87 8.83 -17.66
CA LYS A 130 5.01 8.61 -18.81
C LYS A 130 4.25 7.28 -18.67
N GLU A 131 2.96 7.28 -19.01
CA GLU A 131 2.12 6.09 -19.02
C GLU A 131 2.69 5.00 -19.96
N VAL A 132 2.89 3.80 -19.40
CA VAL A 132 3.38 2.62 -20.13
C VAL A 132 2.26 1.62 -20.37
N ARG A 133 1.30 1.52 -19.45
CA ARG A 133 0.22 0.54 -19.49
C ARG A 133 -1.03 1.10 -18.81
N ALA A 134 -2.17 1.00 -19.50
CA ALA A 134 -3.45 1.40 -18.94
C ALA A 134 -3.91 0.44 -17.82
N ALA A 135 -4.60 1.01 -16.85
CA ALA A 135 -5.25 0.25 -15.79
C ALA A 135 -6.40 -0.61 -16.32
N LEU A 136 -6.66 -1.74 -15.68
CA LEU A 136 -7.80 -2.60 -15.99
C LEU A 136 -9.08 -2.04 -15.34
N ASP A 137 -10.21 -2.16 -16.01
CA ASP A 137 -11.52 -1.79 -15.47
C ASP A 137 -12.11 -2.88 -14.60
N PHE A 138 -12.78 -2.49 -13.51
CA PHE A 138 -13.63 -3.38 -12.74
C PHE A 138 -15.06 -3.30 -13.30
N ASP A 139 -15.60 -4.43 -13.76
CA ASP A 139 -16.98 -4.52 -14.23
C ASP A 139 -18.01 -4.49 -13.08
N ILE A 140 -17.56 -4.60 -11.83
CA ILE A 140 -18.39 -4.82 -10.64
C ILE A 140 -17.91 -3.91 -9.51
N GLN A 141 -18.85 -3.24 -8.82
CA GLN A 141 -18.55 -2.38 -7.67
C GLN A 141 -18.33 -3.13 -6.35
N LYS A 142 -18.83 -4.38 -6.25
CA LYS A 142 -18.77 -5.20 -5.05
C LYS A 142 -18.51 -6.66 -5.44
N ILE A 143 -17.44 -7.24 -4.90
CA ILE A 143 -17.05 -8.62 -5.18
C ILE A 143 -17.03 -9.41 -3.86
N PRO A 144 -17.72 -10.58 -3.76
CA PRO A 144 -17.54 -11.49 -2.63
C PRO A 144 -16.07 -11.89 -2.48
N THR A 145 -15.56 -11.89 -1.27
CA THR A 145 -14.13 -12.15 -1.00
C THR A 145 -13.65 -13.47 -1.60
N LYS A 146 -14.49 -14.51 -1.60
CA LYS A 146 -14.13 -15.80 -2.21
C LYS A 146 -13.82 -15.67 -3.69
N ILE A 147 -14.66 -14.92 -4.44
CA ILE A 147 -14.45 -14.69 -5.89
C ILE A 147 -13.19 -13.85 -6.12
N PHE A 148 -12.99 -12.80 -5.30
CA PHE A 148 -11.79 -11.98 -5.37
C PHE A 148 -10.51 -12.80 -5.12
N ALA A 149 -10.52 -13.70 -4.13
CA ALA A 149 -9.41 -14.60 -3.84
C ALA A 149 -9.15 -15.60 -4.99
N GLU A 150 -10.19 -16.15 -5.59
CA GLU A 150 -10.06 -17.03 -6.78
C GLU A 150 -9.39 -16.29 -7.96
N GLU A 151 -9.78 -15.05 -8.23
CA GLU A 151 -9.17 -14.21 -9.26
C GLU A 151 -7.71 -13.84 -8.94
N LEU A 152 -7.38 -13.63 -7.65
CA LEU A 152 -6.03 -13.38 -7.18
C LEU A 152 -5.06 -14.52 -7.54
N PHE A 153 -5.54 -15.77 -7.53
CA PHE A 153 -4.76 -16.96 -7.87
C PHE A 153 -4.81 -17.31 -9.37
N ALA A 154 -5.83 -16.85 -10.10
CA ALA A 154 -6.03 -17.25 -11.50
C ALA A 154 -5.04 -16.60 -12.48
N GLU A 155 -4.22 -15.63 -12.05
CA GLU A 155 -3.17 -14.89 -12.81
C GLU A 155 -3.61 -14.30 -14.19
N LYS A 156 -4.80 -14.64 -14.68
CA LYS A 156 -5.21 -14.42 -16.07
C LYS A 156 -5.77 -13.03 -16.37
N LYS A 157 -6.39 -12.36 -15.41
CA LYS A 157 -7.04 -11.06 -15.60
C LYS A 157 -6.41 -9.91 -14.79
N PHE A 158 -5.88 -10.21 -13.62
CA PHE A 158 -5.54 -9.23 -12.60
C PHE A 158 -4.18 -9.49 -11.95
N GLY A 159 -3.12 -9.64 -12.73
CA GLY A 159 -1.76 -9.90 -12.24
C GLY A 159 -1.26 -8.94 -11.14
N TYR A 160 -1.98 -7.84 -10.92
CA TYR A 160 -1.67 -6.82 -9.92
C TYR A 160 -2.55 -6.85 -8.67
N LEU A 161 -3.52 -7.76 -8.56
CA LEU A 161 -4.40 -7.84 -7.39
C LEU A 161 -3.66 -8.19 -6.08
N GLY A 162 -2.48 -8.79 -6.19
CA GLY A 162 -1.66 -9.22 -5.04
C GLY A 162 -0.96 -8.09 -4.30
N TYR A 163 -0.84 -6.90 -4.87
CA TYR A 163 -0.16 -5.77 -4.26
C TYR A 163 -1.01 -5.05 -3.21
N LEU A 164 -0.38 -4.20 -2.39
CA LEU A 164 -1.04 -3.55 -1.25
C LEU A 164 -1.40 -2.09 -1.52
N TRP A 165 -0.67 -1.43 -2.38
CA TRP A 165 -0.62 0.02 -2.52
C TRP A 165 -1.85 0.67 -3.19
N ASP A 166 -2.68 -0.10 -3.89
CA ASP A 166 -3.95 0.33 -4.49
C ASP A 166 -5.17 0.02 -3.59
N LYS A 167 -4.94 -0.27 -2.30
CA LYS A 167 -5.95 -0.79 -1.39
C LYS A 167 -6.12 0.04 -0.13
N LEU A 168 -7.38 0.23 0.27
CA LEU A 168 -7.78 0.82 1.54
C LEU A 168 -8.19 -0.30 2.50
N PHE A 169 -7.36 -0.57 3.49
CA PHE A 169 -7.56 -1.61 4.50
C PHE A 169 -8.30 -1.06 5.72
N VAL A 170 -9.27 -1.80 6.26
CA VAL A 170 -9.90 -1.49 7.54
C VAL A 170 -8.95 -1.92 8.67
N ARG A 171 -8.43 -0.95 9.45
CA ARG A 171 -7.42 -1.21 10.50
C ARG A 171 -7.89 -2.17 11.58
N SER A 172 -9.19 -2.19 11.95
CA SER A 172 -9.72 -3.11 12.96
C SER A 172 -9.54 -4.57 12.54
N VAL A 173 -9.72 -4.90 11.26
CA VAL A 173 -9.49 -6.27 10.74
C VAL A 173 -8.05 -6.71 10.98
N ILE A 174 -7.08 -5.83 10.68
CA ILE A 174 -5.65 -6.12 10.92
C ILE A 174 -5.39 -6.35 12.42
N ARG A 175 -5.90 -5.46 13.27
CA ARG A 175 -5.60 -5.45 14.70
C ARG A 175 -6.27 -6.58 15.46
N GLU A 176 -7.53 -6.84 15.19
CA GLU A 176 -8.33 -7.86 15.89
C GLU A 176 -7.85 -9.28 15.54
N ASN A 177 -7.31 -9.48 14.34
CA ASN A 177 -6.77 -10.74 13.89
C ASN A 177 -5.24 -10.83 14.01
N ASN A 178 -4.59 -9.81 14.62
CA ASN A 178 -3.14 -9.75 14.84
C ASN A 178 -2.32 -10.02 13.56
N LEU A 179 -2.81 -9.51 12.42
CA LEU A 179 -2.15 -9.71 11.13
C LEU A 179 -0.83 -8.94 11.06
N LYS A 180 0.19 -9.58 10.51
CA LYS A 180 1.54 -9.03 10.37
C LYS A 180 2.18 -9.54 9.09
N PHE A 181 3.08 -8.72 8.54
CA PHE A 181 4.02 -9.22 7.53
C PHE A 181 5.04 -10.15 8.19
N ASP A 182 5.37 -11.24 7.53
CA ASP A 182 6.39 -12.16 7.98
C ASP A 182 7.78 -11.65 7.53
N PRO A 183 8.69 -11.29 8.45
CA PRO A 183 10.02 -10.79 8.08
C PRO A 183 10.91 -11.84 7.40
N ASP A 184 10.61 -13.12 7.55
CA ASP A 184 11.37 -14.21 6.95
C ASP A 184 10.97 -14.46 5.49
N ILE A 185 9.88 -13.82 5.02
CA ILE A 185 9.43 -13.90 3.62
C ILE A 185 9.95 -12.68 2.86
N TYR A 186 10.86 -12.95 1.94
CA TYR A 186 11.54 -11.92 1.14
C TYR A 186 10.80 -11.56 -0.14
N LEU A 187 9.96 -12.44 -0.68
CA LEU A 187 9.23 -12.25 -1.94
C LEU A 187 7.79 -12.72 -1.78
N ASN A 188 6.83 -11.94 -2.30
CA ASN A 188 5.38 -12.13 -2.15
C ASN A 188 4.87 -12.01 -0.69
N GLU A 189 5.57 -11.30 0.16
CA GLU A 189 5.14 -10.96 1.53
C GLU A 189 3.82 -10.19 1.54
N ASP A 190 3.62 -9.32 0.54
CA ASP A 190 2.42 -8.54 0.31
C ASP A 190 1.22 -9.42 -0.06
N ARG A 191 1.41 -10.37 -0.99
CA ARG A 191 0.37 -11.33 -1.39
C ARG A 191 -0.03 -12.22 -0.21
N LEU A 192 0.92 -12.69 0.60
CA LEU A 192 0.62 -13.48 1.79
C LEU A 192 -0.19 -12.67 2.79
N PHE A 193 0.22 -11.42 3.08
CA PHE A 193 -0.51 -10.55 3.97
C PHE A 193 -1.94 -10.31 3.47
N LEU A 194 -2.10 -10.03 2.17
CA LEU A 194 -3.43 -9.84 1.58
C LEU A 194 -4.30 -11.10 1.71
N ILE A 195 -3.76 -12.30 1.46
CA ILE A 195 -4.50 -13.55 1.63
C ILE A 195 -4.96 -13.72 3.08
N GLN A 196 -4.06 -13.51 4.04
CA GLN A 196 -4.40 -13.57 5.46
C GLN A 196 -5.50 -12.57 5.82
N TYR A 197 -5.42 -11.35 5.29
CA TYR A 197 -6.45 -10.32 5.49
C TYR A 197 -7.81 -10.74 4.93
N LEU A 198 -7.84 -11.28 3.70
CA LEU A 198 -9.07 -11.70 3.02
C LEU A 198 -9.80 -12.85 3.75
N LEU A 199 -9.11 -13.67 4.54
CA LEU A 199 -9.76 -14.70 5.35
C LEU A 199 -10.73 -14.13 6.40
N HIS A 200 -10.61 -12.84 6.72
CA HIS A 200 -11.45 -12.12 7.69
C HIS A 200 -12.41 -11.12 7.03
N CYS A 201 -12.53 -11.16 5.71
CA CYS A 201 -13.38 -10.25 4.93
C CYS A 201 -14.61 -10.96 4.39
N ASN A 202 -15.71 -10.22 4.23
CA ASN A 202 -16.93 -10.70 3.59
C ASN A 202 -16.97 -10.33 2.11
N PHE A 203 -16.60 -9.08 1.80
CA PHE A 203 -16.57 -8.60 0.42
C PHE A 203 -15.59 -7.43 0.25
N VAL A 204 -15.22 -7.21 -1.01
CA VAL A 204 -14.33 -6.15 -1.48
C VAL A 204 -15.14 -5.17 -2.32
N SER A 205 -14.98 -3.87 -2.09
CA SER A 205 -15.48 -2.82 -2.99
C SER A 205 -14.43 -2.47 -4.03
N CYS A 206 -14.86 -2.12 -5.23
CA CYS A 206 -13.99 -1.76 -6.34
C CYS A 206 -14.19 -0.30 -6.74
N CYS A 207 -13.09 0.44 -6.85
CA CYS A 207 -13.00 1.80 -7.35
C CYS A 207 -12.45 1.79 -8.78
N ASN A 208 -13.21 2.34 -9.74
CA ASN A 208 -12.79 2.39 -11.15
C ASN A 208 -11.88 3.58 -11.49
N ASN A 209 -11.56 4.43 -10.50
CA ASN A 209 -10.58 5.48 -10.70
C ASN A 209 -9.15 4.94 -10.51
N VAL A 210 -8.20 5.54 -11.23
CA VAL A 210 -6.79 5.29 -10.98
C VAL A 210 -6.44 5.95 -9.64
N VAL A 211 -5.95 5.14 -8.70
CA VAL A 211 -5.59 5.57 -7.34
C VAL A 211 -4.10 5.45 -7.06
N TYR A 212 -3.37 4.86 -7.98
CA TYR A 212 -1.95 4.61 -7.81
C TYR A 212 -1.18 4.65 -9.13
N PHE A 213 -0.01 5.30 -9.12
CA PHE A 213 0.96 5.34 -10.21
C PHE A 213 2.17 4.48 -9.84
N TYR A 214 2.24 3.28 -10.42
CA TYR A 214 3.34 2.36 -10.21
C TYR A 214 4.50 2.67 -11.16
N ARG A 215 5.67 3.02 -10.62
CA ARG A 215 6.87 3.36 -11.41
C ARG A 215 7.67 2.12 -11.76
N GLN A 216 7.81 1.88 -13.07
CA GLN A 216 8.70 0.84 -13.58
C GLN A 216 10.10 1.40 -13.75
N ARG A 217 11.07 0.92 -12.97
CA ARG A 217 12.47 1.37 -13.03
C ARG A 217 13.43 0.24 -13.36
N CYS A 218 14.55 0.59 -14.00
CA CYS A 218 15.68 -0.33 -14.15
C CYS A 218 16.25 -0.66 -12.76
N GLY A 219 16.29 -1.95 -12.39
CA GLY A 219 16.78 -2.41 -11.08
C GLY A 219 15.70 -2.64 -10.02
N SER A 220 14.40 -2.54 -10.38
CA SER A 220 13.33 -3.03 -9.52
C SER A 220 13.55 -4.51 -9.18
N VAL A 221 13.26 -4.90 -7.93
CA VAL A 221 13.34 -6.30 -7.46
C VAL A 221 12.54 -7.25 -8.36
N MET A 222 11.47 -6.77 -8.99
CA MET A 222 10.65 -7.52 -9.96
C MET A 222 11.37 -7.85 -11.26
N ASN A 223 12.47 -7.14 -11.59
CA ASN A 223 13.30 -7.39 -12.77
C ASN A 223 14.55 -8.25 -12.46
N ASP A 224 14.71 -8.67 -11.19
CA ASP A 224 15.84 -9.50 -10.76
C ASP A 224 15.61 -10.94 -11.22
N THR A 225 16.37 -11.37 -12.24
CA THR A 225 16.30 -12.72 -12.81
C THR A 225 17.06 -13.77 -12.01
N ARG A 226 17.55 -13.45 -10.80
CA ARG A 226 18.21 -14.44 -9.94
C ARG A 226 17.24 -15.56 -9.59
N PRO A 227 17.67 -16.85 -9.67
CA PRO A 227 16.78 -17.95 -9.31
C PRO A 227 16.38 -17.85 -7.84
N VAL A 228 15.08 -17.71 -7.58
CA VAL A 228 14.53 -17.73 -6.23
C VAL A 228 14.52 -19.16 -5.74
N SER A 229 15.22 -19.45 -4.65
CA SER A 229 15.09 -20.74 -3.98
C SER A 229 13.74 -20.76 -3.26
N TYR A 230 12.76 -21.44 -3.83
CA TYR A 230 11.49 -21.70 -3.16
C TYR A 230 11.73 -22.64 -1.96
N THR A 231 11.77 -22.08 -0.77
CA THR A 231 11.56 -22.88 0.44
C THR A 231 10.08 -23.26 0.49
N HIS A 232 9.83 -24.54 0.52
CA HIS A 232 8.48 -25.12 0.49
C HIS A 232 7.60 -24.53 1.59
N LEU A 233 6.58 -23.75 1.23
CA LEU A 233 5.46 -23.42 2.08
C LEU A 233 4.61 -24.71 2.24
N THR A 234 4.84 -25.46 3.31
CA THR A 234 3.89 -26.47 3.73
C THR A 234 2.77 -25.78 4.49
N LEU A 235 1.57 -25.74 3.90
CA LEU A 235 0.36 -25.34 4.62
C LEU A 235 0.14 -26.30 5.80
N PRO A 236 -0.13 -25.81 7.01
CA PRO A 236 -0.54 -26.68 8.10
C PRO A 236 -1.85 -27.37 7.72
N THR A 237 -1.87 -28.68 7.81
CA THR A 237 -3.04 -29.55 7.63
C THR A 237 -4.05 -29.38 8.77
#